data_59698d8ffd4b1bf2924729ae7956be7f
#
_entry.id   59698d8ffd4b1bf2924729ae7956be7f
#
_cell.length_a   1.000
_cell.length_b   1.000
_cell.length_c   1.000
_cell.angle_alpha   90.00
_cell.angle_beta   90.00
_cell.angle_gamma   90.00
#
_symmetry.space_group_name_H-M   'P 1'
#
loop_
_entity.id
_entity.type
_entity.pdbx_description
1 polymer ?
#
loop_
_entity_poly.entity_id
_entity_poly.type
_entity_poly.pdbx_seq_one_letter_code
_entity_poly.pdbx_strand_id
1 'polypeptide(L)'
;MRTRWGWALLVLWAVSLLTALLVYGQRQLSLFDPDGKLLHLSTAPSFDTELVQLLHHQNIKAGSVVHVGTTSRCYCESLTSPHQNQLLASLGEGYQSVRLNIDEVPALQAMLHAVPALIVLDNQNQLRYLGPYATGYGCFTGKNLVEQVVSYATQSPYNGAVINADAQGCFC
;
A
#
# COMPACT_ATOMS: atom_id res chain seq x y z
N MET A 1 14.48 42.90 -30.69
CA MET A 1 13.14 42.26 -30.62
C MET A 1 13.18 40.70 -30.71
N ARG A 2 14.00 40.10 -31.60
CA ARG A 2 14.06 38.62 -31.80
C ARG A 2 14.43 37.82 -30.55
N THR A 3 15.33 38.30 -29.70
CA THR A 3 15.73 37.61 -28.45
C THR A 3 14.61 37.50 -27.40
N ARG A 4 13.78 38.50 -27.24
CA ARG A 4 12.66 38.52 -26.30
C ARG A 4 11.60 37.47 -26.67
N TRP A 5 11.30 37.33 -27.96
CA TRP A 5 10.38 36.31 -28.47
C TRP A 5 10.93 34.89 -28.27
N GLY A 6 12.25 34.70 -28.46
CA GLY A 6 12.89 33.40 -28.18
C GLY A 6 12.76 32.97 -26.72
N TRP A 7 12.99 33.88 -25.78
CA TRP A 7 12.82 33.63 -24.37
C TRP A 7 11.35 33.33 -24.00
N ALA A 8 10.40 34.08 -24.57
CA ALA A 8 8.97 33.84 -24.33
C ALA A 8 8.54 32.43 -24.80
N LEU A 9 8.99 32.03 -25.98
CA LEU A 9 8.71 30.68 -26.50
C LEU A 9 9.33 29.57 -25.64
N LEU A 10 10.56 29.78 -25.17
CA LEU A 10 11.24 28.81 -24.29
C LEU A 10 10.52 28.68 -22.97
N VAL A 11 10.11 29.77 -22.34
CA VAL A 11 9.31 29.74 -21.09
C VAL A 11 7.98 29.06 -21.30
N LEU A 12 7.27 29.38 -22.39
CA LEU A 12 5.98 28.76 -22.72
C LEU A 12 6.14 27.24 -22.89
N TRP A 13 7.19 26.80 -23.61
CA TRP A 13 7.49 25.40 -23.80
C TRP A 13 7.81 24.70 -22.47
N ALA A 14 8.66 25.30 -21.63
CA ALA A 14 9.01 24.74 -20.33
C ALA A 14 7.78 24.62 -19.40
N VAL A 15 6.92 25.64 -19.36
CA VAL A 15 5.68 25.62 -18.57
C VAL A 15 4.72 24.56 -19.09
N SER A 16 4.56 24.44 -20.41
CA SER A 16 3.65 23.42 -20.98
C SER A 16 4.13 22.00 -20.68
N LEU A 17 5.43 21.77 -20.74
CA LEU A 17 6.03 20.48 -20.43
C LEU A 17 5.89 20.13 -18.93
N LEU A 18 6.15 21.11 -18.05
CA LEU A 18 5.94 20.93 -16.61
C LEU A 18 4.49 20.64 -16.28
N THR A 19 3.54 21.39 -16.88
CA THR A 19 2.11 21.17 -16.69
C THR A 19 1.70 19.77 -17.16
N ALA A 20 2.18 19.35 -18.33
CA ALA A 20 1.90 18.01 -18.86
C ALA A 20 2.42 16.92 -17.93
N LEU A 21 3.63 17.07 -17.39
CA LEU A 21 4.21 16.12 -16.42
C LEU A 21 3.41 16.08 -15.11
N LEU A 22 2.99 17.23 -14.60
CA LEU A 22 2.18 17.27 -13.36
C LEU A 22 0.82 16.61 -13.57
N VAL A 23 0.13 16.92 -14.67
CA VAL A 23 -1.17 16.31 -14.99
C VAL A 23 -1.04 14.82 -15.23
N TYR A 24 0.00 14.39 -15.95
CA TYR A 24 0.27 12.97 -16.16
C TYR A 24 0.54 12.27 -14.82
N GLY A 25 1.38 12.86 -13.98
CA GLY A 25 1.67 12.32 -12.65
C GLY A 25 0.43 12.15 -11.79
N GLN A 26 -0.44 13.16 -11.73
CA GLN A 26 -1.67 13.06 -10.94
C GLN A 26 -2.63 11.98 -11.45
N ARG A 27 -2.68 11.73 -12.75
CA ARG A 27 -3.53 10.69 -13.34
C ARG A 27 -3.05 9.27 -13.07
N GLN A 28 -1.80 9.08 -12.64
CA GLN A 28 -1.23 7.77 -12.30
C GLN A 28 -1.53 7.36 -10.85
N LEU A 29 -2.11 8.27 -10.05
CA LEU A 29 -2.52 7.97 -8.68
C LEU A 29 -3.95 7.45 -8.67
N SER A 30 -4.16 6.30 -8.04
CA SER A 30 -5.47 5.69 -7.82
C SER A 30 -5.79 5.61 -6.33
N LEU A 31 -7.07 5.44 -5.99
CA LEU A 31 -7.48 5.12 -4.62
C LEU A 31 -7.17 3.64 -4.33
N PHE A 32 -6.79 3.35 -3.09
CA PHE A 32 -6.56 1.98 -2.63
C PHE A 32 -7.87 1.17 -2.58
N ASP A 33 -8.95 1.82 -2.17
CA ASP A 33 -10.30 1.25 -2.13
C ASP A 33 -11.27 2.15 -2.90
N PRO A 34 -11.25 2.11 -4.25
CA PRO A 34 -12.02 3.06 -5.08
C PRO A 34 -13.54 2.91 -4.90
N ASP A 35 -14.00 1.71 -4.59
CA ASP A 35 -15.43 1.40 -4.44
C ASP A 35 -15.88 1.47 -2.97
N GLY A 36 -14.99 1.76 -2.02
CA GLY A 36 -15.26 1.79 -0.59
C GLY A 36 -15.61 0.40 -0.01
N LYS A 37 -15.30 -0.67 -0.73
CA LYS A 37 -15.68 -2.03 -0.38
C LYS A 37 -14.90 -2.55 0.82
N LEU A 38 -13.58 -2.35 0.83
CA LEU A 38 -12.72 -2.70 1.95
C LEU A 38 -13.15 -1.94 3.21
N LEU A 39 -13.39 -0.63 3.08
CA LEU A 39 -13.88 0.20 4.17
C LEU A 39 -15.20 -0.33 4.71
N HIS A 40 -16.16 -0.66 3.84
CA HIS A 40 -17.45 -1.21 4.24
C HIS A 40 -17.31 -2.56 4.95
N LEU A 41 -16.52 -3.49 4.40
CA LEU A 41 -16.29 -4.81 5.00
C LEU A 41 -15.61 -4.71 6.36
N SER A 42 -14.66 -3.79 6.51
CA SER A 42 -13.91 -3.60 7.76
C SER A 42 -14.75 -3.06 8.92
N THR A 43 -15.97 -2.57 8.66
CA THR A 43 -16.90 -2.18 9.74
C THR A 43 -17.55 -3.38 10.45
N ALA A 44 -17.50 -4.56 9.85
CA ALA A 44 -18.05 -5.77 10.47
C ALA A 44 -17.15 -6.24 11.62
N PRO A 45 -17.72 -6.54 12.81
CA PRO A 45 -16.92 -7.01 13.96
C PRO A 45 -16.18 -8.32 13.72
N SER A 46 -16.63 -9.11 12.73
CA SER A 46 -16.01 -10.39 12.36
C SER A 46 -14.85 -10.23 11.37
N PHE A 47 -14.66 -9.05 10.77
CA PHE A 47 -13.71 -8.82 9.67
C PHE A 47 -12.28 -9.28 10.00
N ASP A 48 -11.75 -8.86 11.15
CA ASP A 48 -10.39 -9.21 11.57
C ASP A 48 -10.23 -10.72 11.69
N THR A 49 -11.23 -11.38 12.29
CA THR A 49 -11.22 -12.84 12.50
C THR A 49 -11.33 -13.59 11.16
N GLU A 50 -12.20 -13.15 10.27
CA GLU A 50 -12.38 -13.76 8.95
C GLU A 50 -11.12 -13.62 8.08
N LEU A 51 -10.50 -12.44 8.09
CA LEU A 51 -9.26 -12.22 7.35
C LEU A 51 -8.11 -13.07 7.91
N VAL A 52 -7.98 -13.14 9.24
CA VAL A 52 -6.97 -13.99 9.88
C VAL A 52 -7.19 -15.47 9.53
N GLN A 53 -8.43 -15.96 9.56
CA GLN A 53 -8.74 -17.33 9.14
C GLN A 53 -8.40 -17.59 7.69
N LEU A 54 -8.73 -16.64 6.80
CA LEU A 54 -8.37 -16.72 5.38
C LEU A 54 -6.85 -16.85 5.19
N LEU A 55 -6.05 -16.06 5.91
CA LEU A 55 -4.60 -16.11 5.86
C LEU A 55 -4.07 -17.46 6.42
N HIS A 56 -4.66 -17.99 7.46
CA HIS A 56 -4.34 -19.33 7.99
C HIS A 56 -4.57 -20.45 6.94
N HIS A 57 -5.66 -20.36 6.17
CA HIS A 57 -5.89 -21.30 5.06
C HIS A 57 -4.81 -21.22 3.97
N GLN A 58 -4.12 -20.09 3.87
CA GLN A 58 -2.93 -19.93 3.01
C GLN A 58 -1.60 -20.30 3.72
N ASN A 59 -1.65 -21.00 4.86
CA ASN A 59 -0.51 -21.38 5.69
C ASN A 59 0.30 -20.19 6.25
N ILE A 60 -0.30 -19.02 6.34
CA ILE A 60 0.32 -17.83 6.93
C ILE A 60 0.11 -17.89 8.44
N LYS A 61 1.20 -17.79 9.19
CA LYS A 61 1.24 -17.94 10.65
C LYS A 61 1.25 -16.58 11.36
N ALA A 62 1.07 -16.61 12.68
CA ALA A 62 1.31 -15.46 13.55
C ALA A 62 2.74 -14.89 13.35
N GLY A 63 2.93 -13.60 13.61
CA GLY A 63 4.20 -12.93 13.37
C GLY A 63 4.54 -12.79 11.89
N SER A 64 3.55 -12.59 11.03
CA SER A 64 3.76 -12.47 9.58
C SER A 64 3.52 -11.07 9.06
N VAL A 65 4.45 -10.63 8.22
CA VAL A 65 4.32 -9.46 7.33
C VAL A 65 4.02 -9.99 5.93
N VAL A 66 2.78 -9.83 5.51
CA VAL A 66 2.27 -10.40 4.26
C VAL A 66 2.27 -9.33 3.17
N HIS A 67 3.08 -9.56 2.16
CA HIS A 67 3.20 -8.71 0.99
C HIS A 67 2.27 -9.22 -0.10
N VAL A 68 1.14 -8.55 -0.28
CA VAL A 68 0.12 -8.91 -1.28
C VAL A 68 0.46 -8.25 -2.61
N GLY A 69 0.53 -9.05 -3.65
CA GLY A 69 0.81 -8.61 -5.02
C GLY A 69 0.15 -9.51 -6.06
N THR A 70 0.45 -9.28 -7.33
CA THR A 70 -0.05 -10.06 -8.46
C THR A 70 1.01 -10.97 -9.05
N THR A 71 0.59 -11.93 -9.89
CA THR A 71 1.49 -12.77 -10.68
C THR A 71 2.32 -11.93 -11.66
N SER A 72 1.70 -10.94 -12.29
CA SER A 72 2.31 -10.10 -13.33
C SER A 72 3.33 -9.10 -12.79
N ARG A 73 3.37 -8.88 -11.47
CA ARG A 73 4.26 -7.90 -10.82
C ARG A 73 4.20 -6.52 -11.48
N CYS A 74 3.16 -5.78 -11.19
CA CYS A 74 3.03 -4.44 -11.75
C CYS A 74 4.15 -3.49 -11.30
N TYR A 75 4.32 -2.38 -12.01
CA TYR A 75 5.37 -1.40 -11.70
C TYR A 75 5.30 -0.89 -10.26
N CYS A 76 4.10 -0.63 -9.74
CA CYS A 76 3.90 -0.14 -8.37
C CYS A 76 4.40 -1.14 -7.32
N GLU A 77 4.28 -2.45 -7.56
CA GLU A 77 4.88 -3.47 -6.68
C GLU A 77 6.40 -3.37 -6.61
N SER A 78 7.06 -3.07 -7.73
CA SER A 78 8.52 -2.94 -7.76
C SER A 78 9.03 -1.81 -6.87
N LEU A 79 8.22 -0.79 -6.64
CA LEU A 79 8.55 0.36 -5.78
C LEU A 79 8.47 0.02 -4.28
N THR A 80 7.88 -1.11 -3.88
CA THR A 80 7.69 -1.45 -2.47
C THR A 80 8.90 -2.08 -1.80
N SER A 81 9.88 -2.58 -2.55
CA SER A 81 11.03 -3.30 -1.99
C SER A 81 11.79 -2.53 -0.89
N PRO A 82 12.08 -1.23 -1.01
CA PRO A 82 12.71 -0.48 0.07
C PRO A 82 11.85 -0.43 1.34
N HIS A 83 10.53 -0.27 1.19
CA HIS A 83 9.59 -0.24 2.31
C HIS A 83 9.48 -1.61 3.01
N GLN A 84 9.49 -2.71 2.24
CA GLN A 84 9.48 -4.07 2.79
C GLN A 84 10.71 -4.32 3.65
N ASN A 85 11.90 -3.98 3.15
CA ASN A 85 13.15 -4.14 3.88
C ASN A 85 13.19 -3.27 5.15
N GLN A 86 12.76 -2.02 5.05
CA GLN A 86 12.69 -1.11 6.19
C GLN A 86 11.73 -1.64 7.26
N LEU A 87 10.54 -2.12 6.85
CA LEU A 87 9.53 -2.65 7.77
C LEU A 87 10.06 -3.86 8.55
N LEU A 88 10.63 -4.84 7.84
CA LEU A 88 11.18 -6.04 8.48
C LEU A 88 12.34 -5.72 9.41
N ALA A 89 13.24 -4.83 9.01
CA ALA A 89 14.34 -4.38 9.86
C ALA A 89 13.84 -3.69 11.14
N SER A 90 12.74 -2.95 11.06
CA SER A 90 12.16 -2.22 12.19
C SER A 90 11.32 -3.12 13.12
N LEU A 91 10.68 -4.17 12.60
CA LEU A 91 9.90 -5.12 13.40
C LEU A 91 10.78 -6.17 14.10
N GLY A 92 11.98 -6.46 13.55
CA GLY A 92 12.95 -7.37 14.14
C GLY A 92 12.63 -8.86 13.92
N GLU A 93 13.38 -9.74 14.63
CA GLU A 93 13.40 -11.20 14.42
C GLU A 93 12.07 -11.92 14.75
N GLY A 94 11.12 -11.25 15.38
CA GLY A 94 9.81 -11.81 15.70
C GLY A 94 8.85 -11.91 14.52
N TYR A 95 9.22 -11.37 13.36
CA TYR A 95 8.36 -11.31 12.18
C TYR A 95 8.99 -11.99 10.98
N GLN A 96 8.17 -12.73 10.22
CA GLN A 96 8.55 -13.36 8.96
C GLN A 96 7.91 -12.65 7.78
N SER A 97 8.65 -12.51 6.69
CA SER A 97 8.15 -11.99 5.42
C SER A 97 7.48 -13.10 4.62
N VAL A 98 6.24 -12.87 4.20
CA VAL A 98 5.48 -13.80 3.35
C VAL A 98 4.95 -13.04 2.14
N ARG A 99 5.15 -13.58 0.94
CA ARG A 99 4.50 -13.05 -0.27
C ARG A 99 3.23 -13.83 -0.55
N LEU A 100 2.14 -13.14 -0.77
CA LEU A 100 0.85 -13.70 -1.15
C LEU A 100 0.44 -13.17 -2.53
N ASN A 101 0.12 -14.09 -3.43
CA ASN A 101 -0.41 -13.75 -4.75
C ASN A 101 -1.93 -13.63 -4.66
N ILE A 102 -2.47 -12.43 -4.88
CA ILE A 102 -3.91 -12.19 -4.77
C ILE A 102 -4.70 -12.96 -5.84
N ASP A 103 -4.09 -13.23 -6.99
CA ASP A 103 -4.74 -13.95 -8.10
C ASP A 103 -5.07 -15.42 -7.73
N GLU A 104 -4.37 -15.96 -6.72
CA GLU A 104 -4.55 -17.33 -6.24
C GLU A 104 -5.54 -17.41 -5.07
N VAL A 105 -6.01 -16.28 -4.54
CA VAL A 105 -6.89 -16.22 -3.36
C VAL A 105 -8.14 -15.39 -3.67
N PRO A 106 -9.16 -16.00 -4.33
CA PRO A 106 -10.37 -15.28 -4.77
C PRO A 106 -11.11 -14.56 -3.64
N ALA A 107 -11.10 -15.13 -2.42
CA ALA A 107 -11.72 -14.50 -1.27
C ALA A 107 -11.01 -13.20 -0.85
N LEU A 108 -9.67 -13.14 -0.94
CA LEU A 108 -8.91 -11.92 -0.68
C LEU A 108 -9.11 -10.91 -1.82
N GLN A 109 -9.12 -11.36 -3.07
CA GLN A 109 -9.41 -10.54 -4.23
C GLN A 109 -10.81 -9.92 -4.18
N ALA A 110 -11.77 -10.62 -3.56
CA ALA A 110 -13.10 -10.08 -3.33
C ALA A 110 -13.13 -8.92 -2.31
N MET A 111 -12.17 -8.84 -1.39
CA MET A 111 -12.09 -7.78 -0.37
C MET A 111 -11.15 -6.64 -0.78
N LEU A 112 -10.05 -6.97 -1.47
CA LEU A 112 -8.94 -6.07 -1.76
C LEU A 112 -8.80 -5.89 -3.27
N HIS A 113 -9.04 -4.68 -3.77
CA HIS A 113 -9.02 -4.37 -5.19
C HIS A 113 -7.68 -3.86 -5.70
N ALA A 114 -6.86 -3.33 -4.80
CA ALA A 114 -5.61 -2.68 -5.16
C ALA A 114 -4.39 -3.39 -4.58
N VAL A 115 -3.36 -3.50 -5.37
CA VAL A 115 -2.03 -3.97 -4.97
C VAL A 115 -0.96 -2.98 -5.43
N PRO A 116 0.18 -2.89 -4.78
CA PRO A 116 0.64 -3.70 -3.63
C PRO A 116 -0.08 -3.35 -2.33
N ALA A 117 -0.38 -4.38 -1.56
CA ALA A 117 -0.95 -4.23 -0.22
C ALA A 117 -0.09 -4.94 0.83
N LEU A 118 -0.24 -4.49 2.05
CA LEU A 118 0.46 -4.99 3.22
C LEU A 118 -0.55 -5.45 4.27
N ILE A 119 -0.35 -6.67 4.80
CA ILE A 119 -1.09 -7.16 5.95
C ILE A 119 -0.07 -7.53 7.03
N VAL A 120 -0.32 -7.12 8.27
CA VAL A 120 0.54 -7.44 9.40
C VAL A 120 -0.25 -8.20 10.44
N LEU A 121 0.21 -9.42 10.75
CA LEU A 121 -0.24 -10.24 11.88
C LEU A 121 0.83 -10.23 12.96
N ASP A 122 0.45 -9.96 14.19
CA ASP A 122 1.37 -10.05 15.32
C ASP A 122 1.61 -11.50 15.80
N ASN A 123 2.46 -11.63 16.81
CA ASN A 123 2.79 -12.92 17.41
C ASN A 123 1.63 -13.57 18.19
N GLN A 124 0.58 -12.80 18.52
CA GLN A 124 -0.65 -13.28 19.11
C GLN A 124 -1.72 -13.61 18.07
N ASN A 125 -1.34 -13.56 16.78
CA ASN A 125 -2.24 -13.83 15.66
C ASN A 125 -3.36 -12.79 15.52
N GLN A 126 -3.10 -11.54 15.94
CA GLN A 126 -4.03 -10.44 15.80
C GLN A 126 -3.70 -9.65 14.52
N LEU A 127 -4.72 -9.28 13.77
CA LEU A 127 -4.56 -8.38 12.64
C LEU A 127 -4.17 -6.99 13.19
N ARG A 128 -3.05 -6.45 12.76
CA ARG A 128 -2.53 -5.15 13.20
C ARG A 128 -2.72 -4.06 12.15
N TYR A 129 -2.54 -4.43 10.89
CA TYR A 129 -2.61 -3.49 9.79
C TYR A 129 -3.05 -4.17 8.50
N LEU A 130 -3.87 -3.47 7.73
CA LEU A 130 -4.16 -3.76 6.33
C LEU A 130 -4.21 -2.44 5.56
N GLY A 131 -3.40 -2.31 4.52
CA GLY A 131 -3.33 -1.11 3.69
C GLY A 131 -2.08 -1.06 2.82
N PRO A 132 -1.79 0.08 2.19
CA PRO A 132 -0.59 0.28 1.39
C PRO A 132 0.66 0.54 2.23
N TYR A 133 1.85 0.47 1.61
CA TYR A 133 3.13 0.82 2.21
C TYR A 133 3.38 2.32 2.28
N ALA A 134 2.81 3.05 1.34
CA ALA A 134 3.01 4.48 1.19
C ALA A 134 1.83 5.09 0.43
N THR A 135 1.68 6.39 0.52
CA THR A 135 0.76 7.19 -0.29
C THR A 135 1.52 7.86 -1.45
N GLY A 136 0.82 8.39 -2.45
CA GLY A 136 1.42 9.04 -3.60
C GLY A 136 2.31 8.08 -4.42
N TYR A 137 3.41 8.58 -4.95
CA TYR A 137 4.45 7.76 -5.61
C TYR A 137 5.47 7.20 -4.60
N GLY A 138 5.04 6.87 -3.38
CA GLY A 138 5.92 6.36 -2.35
C GLY A 138 7.00 7.37 -1.96
N CYS A 139 8.28 7.03 -2.20
CA CYS A 139 9.40 7.87 -1.78
C CYS A 139 9.51 9.22 -2.53
N PHE A 140 8.78 9.42 -3.64
CA PHE A 140 8.95 10.62 -4.47
C PHE A 140 7.98 11.75 -4.14
N THR A 141 6.70 11.44 -3.92
CA THR A 141 5.67 12.48 -3.72
C THR A 141 4.73 12.20 -2.56
N GLY A 142 4.82 11.01 -1.96
CA GLY A 142 3.93 10.56 -0.92
C GLY A 142 4.59 10.42 0.45
N LYS A 143 3.80 9.93 1.39
CA LYS A 143 4.24 9.64 2.75
C LYS A 143 4.57 8.16 2.88
N ASN A 144 5.76 7.84 3.36
CA ASN A 144 6.11 6.50 3.79
C ASN A 144 5.32 6.16 5.07
N LEU A 145 4.59 5.05 5.05
CA LEU A 145 3.74 4.62 6.17
C LEU A 145 4.43 3.59 7.08
N VAL A 146 5.64 3.15 6.75
CA VAL A 146 6.35 2.07 7.48
C VAL A 146 6.45 2.34 8.97
N GLU A 147 6.85 3.55 9.39
CA GLU A 147 6.96 3.90 10.81
C GLU A 147 5.61 3.81 11.54
N GLN A 148 4.52 4.22 10.88
CA GLN A 148 3.18 4.11 11.42
C GLN A 148 2.76 2.64 11.54
N VAL A 149 3.05 1.82 10.53
CA VAL A 149 2.77 0.38 10.55
C VAL A 149 3.53 -0.30 11.67
N VAL A 150 4.80 0.03 11.87
CA VAL A 150 5.60 -0.48 13.02
C VAL A 150 4.93 -0.10 14.34
N SER A 151 4.50 1.14 14.48
CA SER A 151 3.78 1.59 15.68
C SER A 151 2.50 0.78 15.92
N TYR A 152 1.69 0.54 14.89
CA TYR A 152 0.47 -0.26 15.01
C TYR A 152 0.78 -1.74 15.34
N ALA A 153 1.81 -2.31 14.70
CA ALA A 153 2.22 -3.69 14.93
C ALA A 153 2.70 -3.95 16.36
N THR A 154 3.32 -2.95 16.99
CA THR A 154 3.91 -3.06 18.33
C THR A 154 3.08 -2.44 19.45
N GLN A 155 1.96 -1.80 19.12
CA GLN A 155 1.09 -1.14 20.10
C GLN A 155 0.54 -2.12 21.14
N SER A 156 0.64 -1.77 22.42
CA SER A 156 0.04 -2.51 23.52
C SER A 156 -0.70 -1.53 24.45
N PRO A 157 -1.95 -1.80 24.87
CA PRO A 157 -2.77 -2.97 24.52
C PRO A 157 -3.26 -2.96 23.08
N TYR A 158 -3.72 -4.11 22.58
CA TYR A 158 -4.37 -4.22 21.27
C TYR A 158 -5.72 -3.49 21.27
N ASN A 159 -5.92 -2.60 20.33
CA ASN A 159 -7.14 -1.78 20.21
C ASN A 159 -7.90 -2.02 18.88
N GLY A 160 -7.67 -3.16 18.23
CA GLY A 160 -8.20 -3.46 16.88
C GLY A 160 -7.19 -3.21 15.78
N ALA A 161 -7.50 -3.73 14.60
CA ALA A 161 -6.68 -3.52 13.41
C ALA A 161 -6.83 -2.09 12.85
N VAL A 162 -5.77 -1.59 12.25
CA VAL A 162 -5.83 -0.36 11.46
C VAL A 162 -5.99 -0.72 9.98
N ILE A 163 -7.13 -0.37 9.41
CA ILE A 163 -7.44 -0.57 7.99
C ILE A 163 -7.30 0.76 7.27
N ASN A 164 -6.29 0.88 6.41
CA ASN A 164 -6.03 2.11 5.65
C ASN A 164 -6.60 1.98 4.23
N ALA A 165 -7.90 2.22 4.11
CA ALA A 165 -8.64 2.16 2.84
C ALA A 165 -8.57 3.46 2.04
N ASP A 166 -8.43 4.61 2.71
CA ASP A 166 -8.54 5.96 2.08
C ASP A 166 -7.27 6.43 1.36
N ALA A 167 -6.25 5.60 1.31
CA ALA A 167 -4.98 5.98 0.73
C ALA A 167 -5.08 6.20 -0.78
N GLN A 168 -4.44 7.26 -1.26
CA GLN A 168 -4.21 7.49 -2.68
C GLN A 168 -2.74 7.25 -3.01
N GLY A 169 -2.47 6.44 -4.04
CA GLY A 169 -1.10 6.05 -4.36
C GLY A 169 -0.95 5.36 -5.72
N CYS A 170 0.22 4.76 -5.92
CA CYS A 170 0.52 3.93 -7.09
C CYS A 170 0.03 2.50 -6.80
N PHE A 171 -1.10 2.14 -7.39
CA PHE A 171 -1.72 0.82 -7.26
C PHE A 171 -2.09 0.25 -8.62
N CYS A 172 -2.27 -1.06 -8.66
CA CYS A 172 -2.67 -1.82 -9.84
C CYS A 172 -3.96 -2.57 -9.61
#